data_3439b1e22b805f3abe09ede71192b9a4
#
_entry.id   3439b1e22b805f3abe09ede71192b9a4
#
_cell.length_a   1.000
_cell.length_b   1.000
_cell.length_c   1.000
_cell.angle_alpha   90.00
_cell.angle_beta   90.00
_cell.angle_gamma   90.00
#
_symmetry.space_group_name_H-M   'P 1'
#
loop_
_entity.id
_entity.type
_entity.pdbx_description
1 polymer ?
#
loop_
_entity_poly.entity_id
_entity_poly.type
_entity_poly.pdbx_seq_one_letter_code
_entity_poly.pdbx_strand_id
1 'polypeptide(L)'
;PAGIDRVIMVGGTTRTPLVRHLVSEAFQTEPYVALDPDRVVALGASVQAAILAGTNPGLLLLDVIPLSLGIETRGGGVAKLIMRNSSVPAQATEMFSTSEDGQINIALRVLQGEREMAQDCRLLADFELTGLPPMPAGIPQVEVEFLVDADGILSVRAVERRSGKRASVQVAARHGLSRAEVDRLEQESLTFAKSDMHLHRVADLVVQAGLDAKWTREAMDRVTDLDPAYREELERHLSAIAGFVEQGQADPHHVDAHAFSEARDRLDRTAMRLQELAIAASLRDESAGD
;
A
#
# COMPACT_ATOMS: atom_id res chain seq x y z
N PRO A 1 18.79 -20.46 21.91
CA PRO A 1 18.69 -20.15 20.48
C PRO A 1 19.61 -21.10 19.70
N ALA A 2 19.02 -22.18 19.18
CA ALA A 2 19.73 -23.12 18.34
C ALA A 2 20.07 -22.45 16.99
N GLY A 3 21.36 -22.53 16.57
CA GLY A 3 21.81 -22.02 15.27
C GLY A 3 22.62 -20.72 15.31
N ILE A 4 23.05 -20.25 16.48
CA ILE A 4 23.99 -19.13 16.60
C ILE A 4 25.41 -19.68 16.80
N ASP A 5 26.30 -19.45 15.83
CA ASP A 5 27.67 -19.93 15.89
C ASP A 5 28.53 -19.06 16.81
N ARG A 6 28.32 -17.74 16.83
CA ARG A 6 29.08 -16.79 17.64
C ARG A 6 28.25 -15.57 18.02
N VAL A 7 28.50 -15.04 19.21
CA VAL A 7 27.97 -13.75 19.68
C VAL A 7 29.11 -12.76 19.70
N ILE A 8 29.01 -11.72 18.89
CA ILE A 8 30.00 -10.63 18.78
C ILE A 8 29.44 -9.40 19.49
N MET A 9 30.16 -8.89 20.47
CA MET A 9 29.74 -7.72 21.24
C MET A 9 30.42 -6.45 20.72
N VAL A 10 29.61 -5.39 20.56
CA VAL A 10 30.05 -4.11 19.97
C VAL A 10 29.69 -2.95 20.90
N GLY A 11 30.57 -1.94 20.97
CA GLY A 11 30.40 -0.74 21.78
C GLY A 11 31.01 -0.83 23.18
N GLY A 12 31.39 0.32 23.74
CA GLY A 12 32.16 0.42 25.00
C GLY A 12 31.45 -0.20 26.24
N THR A 13 30.11 -0.16 26.30
CA THR A 13 29.32 -0.79 27.36
C THR A 13 29.50 -2.29 27.46
N THR A 14 29.93 -2.96 26.39
CA THR A 14 30.18 -4.39 26.35
C THR A 14 31.43 -4.81 27.13
N ARG A 15 32.23 -3.85 27.62
CA ARG A 15 33.35 -4.09 28.54
C ARG A 15 32.89 -4.38 29.99
N THR A 16 31.63 -4.09 30.30
CA THR A 16 31.07 -4.34 31.63
C THR A 16 30.92 -5.85 31.86
N PRO A 17 31.54 -6.41 32.93
CA PRO A 17 31.47 -7.85 33.17
C PRO A 17 30.06 -8.40 33.30
N LEU A 18 29.15 -7.65 33.92
CA LEU A 18 27.74 -8.02 34.06
C LEU A 18 27.06 -8.21 32.68
N VAL A 19 27.31 -7.32 31.74
CA VAL A 19 26.74 -7.39 30.38
C VAL A 19 27.23 -8.67 29.68
N ARG A 20 28.54 -8.99 29.79
CA ARG A 20 29.11 -10.22 29.22
C ARG A 20 28.48 -11.46 29.85
N HIS A 21 28.33 -11.47 31.17
CA HIS A 21 27.72 -12.58 31.89
C HIS A 21 26.27 -12.82 31.45
N LEU A 22 25.45 -11.77 31.39
CA LEU A 22 24.06 -11.87 30.94
C LEU A 22 23.95 -12.37 29.50
N VAL A 23 24.83 -11.90 28.62
CA VAL A 23 24.85 -12.36 27.22
C VAL A 23 25.28 -13.82 27.13
N SER A 24 26.30 -14.24 27.87
CA SER A 24 26.73 -15.63 27.92
C SER A 24 25.64 -16.56 28.44
N GLU A 25 24.90 -16.13 29.48
CA GLU A 25 23.77 -16.85 30.02
C GLU A 25 22.59 -16.94 29.03
N ALA A 26 22.23 -15.81 28.36
CA ALA A 26 21.10 -15.77 27.43
C ALA A 26 21.33 -16.62 26.17
N PHE A 27 22.56 -16.65 25.66
CA PHE A 27 22.90 -17.35 24.42
C PHE A 27 23.56 -18.70 24.65
N GLN A 28 23.86 -19.10 25.92
CA GLN A 28 24.58 -20.31 26.28
C GLN A 28 25.91 -20.47 25.52
N THR A 29 26.57 -19.36 25.21
CA THR A 29 27.80 -19.26 24.42
C THR A 29 28.63 -18.09 24.90
N GLU A 30 29.94 -18.29 25.10
CA GLU A 30 30.85 -17.22 25.47
C GLU A 30 30.95 -16.19 24.35
N PRO A 31 30.75 -14.89 24.67
CA PRO A 31 30.87 -13.82 23.68
C PRO A 31 32.29 -13.76 23.09
N TYR A 32 32.37 -13.58 21.77
CA TYR A 32 33.64 -13.41 21.06
C TYR A 32 34.26 -12.04 21.37
N VAL A 33 35.42 -12.03 21.99
CA VAL A 33 36.10 -10.83 22.52
C VAL A 33 37.38 -10.47 21.81
N ALA A 34 37.75 -11.15 20.72
CA ALA A 34 39.01 -10.88 20.00
C ALA A 34 38.98 -9.57 19.19
N LEU A 35 37.82 -9.00 18.94
CA LEU A 35 37.67 -7.69 18.33
C LEU A 35 37.55 -6.60 19.39
N ASP A 36 38.29 -5.50 19.23
CA ASP A 36 38.19 -4.33 20.09
C ASP A 36 36.80 -3.67 19.90
N PRO A 37 35.91 -3.66 20.93
CA PRO A 37 34.56 -3.14 20.82
C PRO A 37 34.49 -1.66 20.43
N ASP A 38 35.51 -0.88 20.66
CA ASP A 38 35.58 0.54 20.30
C ASP A 38 35.97 0.76 18.84
N ARG A 39 36.65 -0.22 18.21
CA ARG A 39 37.19 -0.11 16.85
C ARG A 39 36.42 -0.94 15.83
N VAL A 40 35.64 -1.94 16.25
CA VAL A 40 35.00 -2.90 15.36
C VAL A 40 34.05 -2.22 14.36
N VAL A 41 33.35 -1.17 14.78
CA VAL A 41 32.47 -0.40 13.90
C VAL A 41 33.27 0.33 12.80
N ALA A 42 34.39 0.99 13.17
CA ALA A 42 35.24 1.65 12.19
C ALA A 42 35.91 0.65 11.22
N LEU A 43 36.32 -0.52 11.73
CA LEU A 43 36.82 -1.61 10.89
C LEU A 43 35.75 -2.12 9.91
N GLY A 44 34.52 -2.34 10.38
CA GLY A 44 33.39 -2.71 9.53
C GLY A 44 33.09 -1.66 8.45
N ALA A 45 33.07 -0.39 8.82
CA ALA A 45 32.90 0.72 7.89
C ALA A 45 34.03 0.77 6.83
N SER A 46 35.27 0.47 7.22
CA SER A 46 36.42 0.41 6.28
C SER A 46 36.27 -0.75 5.29
N VAL A 47 35.79 -1.91 5.74
CA VAL A 47 35.49 -3.04 4.86
C VAL A 47 34.37 -2.68 3.88
N GLN A 48 33.31 -2.03 4.35
CA GLN A 48 32.19 -1.57 3.50
C GLN A 48 32.67 -0.55 2.46
N ALA A 49 33.51 0.39 2.86
CA ALA A 49 34.13 1.35 1.92
C ALA A 49 34.96 0.63 0.84
N ALA A 50 35.73 -0.40 1.21
CA ALA A 50 36.49 -1.23 0.27
C ALA A 50 35.59 -2.00 -0.71
N ILE A 51 34.44 -2.47 -0.26
CA ILE A 51 33.41 -3.14 -1.12
C ILE A 51 32.85 -2.13 -2.13
N LEU A 52 32.44 -0.95 -1.66
CA LEU A 52 31.91 0.13 -2.52
C LEU A 52 32.94 0.64 -3.52
N ALA A 53 34.23 0.66 -3.15
CA ALA A 53 35.33 0.97 -4.06
C ALA A 53 35.69 -0.16 -5.03
N GLY A 54 35.01 -1.32 -4.97
CA GLY A 54 35.23 -2.47 -5.86
C GLY A 54 36.52 -3.25 -5.55
N THR A 55 37.18 -2.99 -4.42
CA THR A 55 38.47 -3.65 -4.04
C THR A 55 38.26 -4.99 -3.34
N ASN A 56 37.02 -5.30 -2.89
CA ASN A 56 36.66 -6.56 -2.23
C ASN A 56 35.29 -7.08 -2.67
N PRO A 57 35.17 -7.72 -3.83
CA PRO A 57 33.89 -8.12 -4.41
C PRO A 57 33.22 -9.34 -3.73
N GLY A 58 33.88 -9.97 -2.76
CA GLY A 58 33.40 -11.20 -2.12
C GLY A 58 32.47 -11.01 -0.92
N LEU A 59 32.25 -9.78 -0.48
CA LEU A 59 31.38 -9.45 0.65
C LEU A 59 30.27 -8.50 0.20
N LEU A 60 29.02 -8.84 0.45
CA LEU A 60 27.86 -8.01 0.19
C LEU A 60 27.14 -7.75 1.52
N LEU A 61 27.10 -6.49 1.97
CA LEU A 61 26.22 -6.07 3.04
C LEU A 61 24.89 -5.65 2.42
N LEU A 62 23.87 -6.47 2.61
CA LEU A 62 22.50 -6.13 2.25
C LEU A 62 21.80 -5.58 3.49
N ASP A 63 21.36 -4.36 3.40
CA ASP A 63 20.48 -3.76 4.38
C ASP A 63 19.01 -3.98 3.95
N VAL A 64 18.07 -3.92 4.91
CA VAL A 64 16.67 -4.19 4.66
C VAL A 64 15.79 -3.05 5.16
N ILE A 65 14.62 -2.93 4.54
CA ILE A 65 13.57 -2.00 4.94
C ILE A 65 12.88 -2.57 6.19
N PRO A 66 12.88 -1.84 7.31
CA PRO A 66 12.36 -2.38 8.58
C PRO A 66 10.85 -2.51 8.63
N LEU A 67 10.11 -1.65 7.93
CA LEU A 67 8.65 -1.63 7.85
C LEU A 67 8.21 -1.39 6.41
N SER A 68 7.08 -1.97 6.02
CA SER A 68 6.49 -1.82 4.70
C SER A 68 6.23 -0.36 4.36
N LEU A 69 6.39 -0.01 3.09
CA LEU A 69 6.15 1.30 2.52
C LEU A 69 4.99 1.21 1.54
N GLY A 70 4.08 2.13 1.63
CA GLY A 70 2.87 2.12 0.83
C GLY A 70 2.24 3.49 0.65
N ILE A 71 1.09 3.50 0.03
CA ILE A 71 0.29 4.69 -0.24
C ILE A 71 -1.13 4.49 0.28
N GLU A 72 -1.73 5.57 0.79
CA GLU A 72 -3.14 5.55 1.17
C GLU A 72 -4.03 5.44 -0.07
N THR A 73 -4.98 4.52 -0.01
CA THR A 73 -6.02 4.35 -1.01
C THR A 73 -7.32 5.02 -0.57
N ARG A 74 -8.24 5.23 -1.51
CA ARG A 74 -9.58 5.71 -1.17
C ARG A 74 -10.25 4.72 -0.19
N GLY A 75 -10.91 5.26 0.83
CA GLY A 75 -11.46 4.46 1.93
C GLY A 75 -10.51 4.29 3.12
N GLY A 76 -9.28 4.87 3.04
CA GLY A 76 -8.32 4.87 4.14
C GLY A 76 -7.54 3.56 4.29
N GLY A 77 -7.59 2.66 3.31
CA GLY A 77 -6.72 1.48 3.24
C GLY A 77 -5.29 1.84 2.86
N VAL A 78 -4.37 0.89 2.95
CA VAL A 78 -2.96 1.04 2.55
C VAL A 78 -2.60 0.03 1.47
N ALA A 79 -2.25 0.54 0.29
CA ALA A 79 -1.58 -0.26 -0.74
C ALA A 79 -0.08 -0.32 -0.42
N LYS A 80 0.41 -1.47 0.03
CA LYS A 80 1.83 -1.70 0.35
C LYS A 80 2.59 -2.03 -0.94
N LEU A 81 3.55 -1.19 -1.33
CA LEU A 81 4.35 -1.36 -2.54
C LEU A 81 5.68 -2.07 -2.26
N ILE A 82 6.39 -1.67 -1.20
CA ILE A 82 7.63 -2.30 -0.79
C ILE A 82 7.41 -2.94 0.58
N MET A 83 7.55 -4.25 0.65
CA MET A 83 7.31 -5.00 1.88
C MET A 83 8.49 -4.87 2.85
N ARG A 84 8.22 -4.99 4.15
CA ARG A 84 9.27 -5.12 5.17
C ARG A 84 10.25 -6.23 4.82
N ASN A 85 11.45 -6.12 5.29
CA ASN A 85 12.57 -7.05 5.02
C ASN A 85 12.99 -7.14 3.53
N SER A 86 12.46 -6.27 2.66
CA SER A 86 13.00 -6.11 1.30
C SER A 86 14.42 -5.55 1.37
N SER A 87 15.35 -6.16 0.63
CA SER A 87 16.74 -5.68 0.55
C SER A 87 16.80 -4.35 -0.20
N VAL A 88 17.65 -3.42 0.27
CA VAL A 88 17.90 -2.18 -0.47
C VAL A 88 19.14 -2.33 -1.38
N PRO A 89 19.15 -1.69 -2.56
CA PRO A 89 18.08 -0.86 -3.13
C PRO A 89 16.84 -1.64 -3.51
N ALA A 90 15.66 -1.03 -3.36
CA ALA A 90 14.37 -1.66 -3.68
C ALA A 90 13.51 -0.72 -4.53
N GLN A 91 12.80 -1.28 -5.50
CA GLN A 91 11.92 -0.52 -6.38
C GLN A 91 10.59 -1.27 -6.54
N ALA A 92 9.49 -0.54 -6.55
CA ALA A 92 8.17 -1.04 -6.87
C ALA A 92 7.35 0.02 -7.59
N THR A 93 6.46 -0.41 -8.46
CA THR A 93 5.59 0.47 -9.24
C THR A 93 4.17 -0.09 -9.22
N GLU A 94 3.19 0.80 -8.99
CA GLU A 94 1.77 0.43 -8.94
C GLU A 94 0.94 1.47 -9.69
N MET A 95 -0.19 1.04 -10.26
CA MET A 95 -1.09 1.88 -11.02
C MET A 95 -2.28 2.30 -10.18
N PHE A 96 -2.50 3.61 -10.08
CA PHE A 96 -3.64 4.21 -9.40
C PHE A 96 -4.51 5.00 -10.39
N SER A 97 -5.70 5.36 -9.96
CA SER A 97 -6.63 6.15 -10.74
C SER A 97 -7.36 7.18 -9.87
N THR A 98 -8.09 8.08 -10.53
CA THR A 98 -8.99 9.02 -9.84
C THR A 98 -10.20 8.30 -9.29
N SER A 99 -10.76 8.83 -8.22
CA SER A 99 -11.91 8.28 -7.53
C SER A 99 -13.21 9.08 -7.76
N GLU A 100 -13.09 10.25 -8.42
CA GLU A 100 -14.22 11.14 -8.73
C GLU A 100 -14.13 11.63 -10.16
N ASP A 101 -15.32 11.90 -10.75
CA ASP A 101 -15.39 12.43 -12.11
C ASP A 101 -14.84 13.84 -12.18
N GLY A 102 -14.10 14.11 -13.24
CA GLY A 102 -13.52 15.44 -13.45
C GLY A 102 -12.44 15.81 -12.44
N GLN A 103 -11.96 14.86 -11.63
CA GLN A 103 -10.88 15.09 -10.66
C GLN A 103 -9.60 15.51 -11.40
N ILE A 104 -9.08 16.68 -11.05
CA ILE A 104 -7.88 17.26 -11.67
C ILE A 104 -6.62 17.17 -10.80
N ASN A 105 -6.77 16.71 -9.55
CA ASN A 105 -5.67 16.56 -8.58
C ASN A 105 -5.80 15.25 -7.83
N ILE A 106 -4.67 14.62 -7.49
CA ILE A 106 -4.60 13.43 -6.61
C ILE A 106 -3.65 13.75 -5.47
N ALA A 107 -4.15 13.70 -4.23
CA ALA A 107 -3.32 13.70 -3.03
C ALA A 107 -2.71 12.30 -2.83
N LEU A 108 -1.41 12.26 -2.59
CA LEU A 108 -0.61 11.05 -2.45
C LEU A 108 0.04 11.05 -1.07
N ARG A 109 -0.52 10.24 -0.16
CA ARG A 109 -0.02 10.10 1.22
C ARG A 109 0.84 8.85 1.32
N VAL A 110 2.15 9.06 1.50
CA VAL A 110 3.16 8.00 1.62
C VAL A 110 3.23 7.55 3.07
N LEU A 111 3.05 6.27 3.28
CA LEU A 111 2.89 5.65 4.59
C LEU A 111 3.97 4.59 4.86
N GLN A 112 4.29 4.42 6.13
CA GLN A 112 5.16 3.37 6.63
C GLN A 112 4.49 2.62 7.76
N GLY A 113 4.41 1.30 7.67
CA GLY A 113 3.79 0.46 8.71
C GLY A 113 3.32 -0.89 8.22
N GLU A 114 2.82 -1.69 9.16
CA GLU A 114 2.34 -3.05 8.88
C GLU A 114 0.81 -3.16 8.99
N ARG A 115 0.14 -2.11 9.48
CA ARG A 115 -1.33 -2.07 9.58
C ARG A 115 -1.97 -1.90 8.20
N GLU A 116 -3.23 -2.30 8.06
CA GLU A 116 -3.96 -2.22 6.80
C GLU A 116 -4.69 -0.89 6.60
N MET A 117 -4.86 -0.10 7.69
CA MET A 117 -5.52 1.19 7.64
C MET A 117 -4.51 2.33 7.78
N ALA A 118 -4.66 3.37 6.96
CA ALA A 118 -3.73 4.51 6.89
C ALA A 118 -3.58 5.27 8.21
N GLN A 119 -4.67 5.37 8.97
CA GLN A 119 -4.68 6.02 10.30
C GLN A 119 -3.78 5.34 11.33
N ASP A 120 -3.50 4.04 11.13
CA ASP A 120 -2.69 3.20 12.02
C ASP A 120 -1.24 3.07 11.51
N CYS A 121 -0.91 3.73 10.40
CA CYS A 121 0.42 3.79 9.81
C CYS A 121 1.05 5.17 10.00
N ARG A 122 2.38 5.21 9.93
CA ARG A 122 3.14 6.44 10.02
C ARG A 122 3.13 7.18 8.68
N LEU A 123 2.71 8.44 8.67
CA LEU A 123 2.84 9.31 7.52
C LEU A 123 4.30 9.72 7.34
N LEU A 124 4.87 9.45 6.16
CA LEU A 124 6.22 9.85 5.78
C LEU A 124 6.23 11.14 4.95
N ALA A 125 5.30 11.25 4.02
CA ALA A 125 5.16 12.41 3.15
C ALA A 125 3.71 12.55 2.66
N ASP A 126 3.34 13.78 2.33
CA ASP A 126 2.09 14.14 1.68
C ASP A 126 2.40 15.09 0.53
N PHE A 127 1.98 14.76 -0.69
CA PHE A 127 2.19 15.58 -1.86
C PHE A 127 1.06 15.39 -2.87
N GLU A 128 0.92 16.31 -3.81
CA GLU A 128 -0.20 16.34 -4.74
C GLU A 128 0.29 16.28 -6.19
N LEU A 129 -0.33 15.42 -6.99
CA LEU A 129 -0.21 15.44 -8.44
C LEU A 129 -1.37 16.28 -9.01
N THR A 130 -1.04 17.42 -9.63
CA THR A 130 -2.00 18.40 -10.11
C THR A 130 -2.06 18.47 -11.64
N GLY A 131 -3.16 19.01 -12.17
CA GLY A 131 -3.33 19.25 -13.61
C GLY A 131 -3.61 17.98 -14.40
N LEU A 132 -4.31 17.03 -13.79
CA LEU A 132 -4.84 15.86 -14.47
C LEU A 132 -5.92 16.27 -15.48
N PRO A 133 -6.05 15.53 -16.59
CA PRO A 133 -7.18 15.75 -17.51
C PRO A 133 -8.49 15.37 -16.79
N PRO A 134 -9.53 16.25 -16.87
CA PRO A 134 -10.83 15.95 -16.28
C PRO A 134 -11.49 14.81 -17.07
N MET A 135 -11.53 13.63 -16.48
CA MET A 135 -12.08 12.42 -17.07
C MET A 135 -12.98 11.71 -16.04
N PRO A 136 -13.82 10.75 -16.46
CA PRO A 136 -14.56 9.91 -15.53
C PRO A 136 -13.64 9.21 -14.53
N ALA A 137 -14.12 8.99 -13.31
CA ALA A 137 -13.41 8.26 -12.27
C ALA A 137 -12.95 6.88 -12.78
N GLY A 138 -11.74 6.47 -12.39
CA GLY A 138 -11.17 5.18 -12.81
C GLY A 138 -10.47 5.19 -14.18
N ILE A 139 -10.62 6.22 -14.99
CA ILE A 139 -10.02 6.30 -16.35
C ILE A 139 -8.58 6.83 -16.33
N PRO A 140 -8.22 7.90 -15.61
CA PRO A 140 -6.83 8.37 -15.55
C PRO A 140 -5.90 7.28 -15.02
N GLN A 141 -4.72 7.15 -15.63
CA GLN A 141 -3.71 6.17 -15.25
C GLN A 141 -2.53 6.89 -14.60
N VAL A 142 -2.43 6.78 -13.29
CA VAL A 142 -1.35 7.37 -12.49
C VAL A 142 -0.41 6.27 -12.04
N GLU A 143 0.77 6.23 -12.65
CA GLU A 143 1.84 5.34 -12.25
C GLU A 143 2.58 5.94 -11.05
N VAL A 144 2.63 5.20 -9.95
CA VAL A 144 3.38 5.57 -8.75
C VAL A 144 4.54 4.62 -8.56
N GLU A 145 5.73 5.18 -8.59
CA GLU A 145 7.00 4.48 -8.42
C GLU A 145 7.60 4.80 -7.05
N PHE A 146 7.98 3.78 -6.32
CA PHE A 146 8.74 3.82 -5.08
C PHE A 146 10.15 3.31 -5.35
N LEU A 147 11.16 4.09 -5.02
CA LEU A 147 12.57 3.72 -5.11
C LEU A 147 13.24 4.01 -3.76
N VAL A 148 13.74 2.99 -3.09
CA VAL A 148 14.61 3.13 -1.91
C VAL A 148 16.03 2.85 -2.35
N ASP A 149 16.91 3.82 -2.18
CA ASP A 149 18.33 3.69 -2.52
C ASP A 149 19.13 2.93 -1.45
N ALA A 150 20.42 2.73 -1.69
CA ALA A 150 21.34 2.05 -0.76
C ALA A 150 21.51 2.79 0.58
N ASP A 151 21.25 4.10 0.61
CA ASP A 151 21.31 4.93 1.82
C ASP A 151 20.00 4.93 2.61
N GLY A 152 18.96 4.24 2.07
CA GLY A 152 17.65 4.15 2.68
C GLY A 152 16.78 5.39 2.46
N ILE A 153 17.09 6.20 1.46
CA ILE A 153 16.27 7.33 1.04
C ILE A 153 15.18 6.83 0.10
N LEU A 154 13.92 7.07 0.46
CA LEU A 154 12.76 6.78 -0.36
C LEU A 154 12.48 7.96 -1.30
N SER A 155 12.48 7.69 -2.59
CA SER A 155 11.98 8.58 -3.64
C SER A 155 10.64 8.05 -4.13
N VAL A 156 9.59 8.86 -4.05
CA VAL A 156 8.28 8.53 -4.60
C VAL A 156 7.99 9.46 -5.76
N ARG A 157 7.62 8.88 -6.89
CA ARG A 157 7.29 9.59 -8.12
C ARG A 157 5.93 9.14 -8.62
N ALA A 158 5.08 10.10 -8.94
CA ALA A 158 3.79 9.88 -9.59
C ALA A 158 3.78 10.49 -10.98
N VAL A 159 3.28 9.76 -11.96
CA VAL A 159 3.18 10.21 -13.37
C VAL A 159 1.82 9.80 -13.92
N GLU A 160 1.04 10.78 -14.39
CA GLU A 160 -0.14 10.48 -15.21
C GLU A 160 0.30 10.20 -16.65
N ARG A 161 -0.03 8.99 -17.15
CA ARG A 161 0.55 8.46 -18.40
C ARG A 161 0.10 9.17 -19.66
N ARG A 162 -1.09 9.74 -19.69
CA ARG A 162 -1.65 10.40 -20.87
C ARG A 162 -1.16 11.83 -21.03
N SER A 163 -1.17 12.61 -19.95
CA SER A 163 -0.75 14.02 -19.94
C SER A 163 0.74 14.22 -19.68
N GLY A 164 1.41 13.22 -19.12
CA GLY A 164 2.81 13.31 -18.69
C GLY A 164 3.02 14.19 -17.45
N LYS A 165 1.94 14.60 -16.79
CA LYS A 165 2.03 15.34 -15.52
C LYS A 165 2.71 14.48 -14.46
N ARG A 166 3.57 15.10 -13.67
CA ARG A 166 4.38 14.40 -12.68
C ARG A 166 4.53 15.21 -11.38
N ALA A 167 4.63 14.49 -10.29
CA ALA A 167 5.01 15.01 -8.99
C ALA A 167 5.97 14.01 -8.33
N SER A 168 6.81 14.46 -7.41
CA SER A 168 7.73 13.59 -6.69
C SER A 168 8.08 14.17 -5.33
N VAL A 169 8.42 13.27 -4.40
CA VAL A 169 8.91 13.61 -3.07
C VAL A 169 10.07 12.67 -2.70
N GLN A 170 10.99 13.16 -1.89
CA GLN A 170 12.04 12.35 -1.28
C GLN A 170 11.97 12.44 0.23
N VAL A 171 12.11 11.31 0.90
CA VAL A 171 12.00 11.20 2.36
C VAL A 171 12.93 10.10 2.87
N ALA A 172 13.54 10.32 4.03
CA ALA A 172 14.38 9.33 4.67
C ALA A 172 13.51 8.28 5.38
N ALA A 173 13.33 7.12 4.78
CA ALA A 173 12.47 6.05 5.30
C ALA A 173 12.93 5.47 6.66
N ARG A 174 14.19 5.69 7.05
CA ARG A 174 14.81 5.14 8.27
C ARG A 174 14.87 6.10 9.45
N HIS A 175 14.63 7.39 9.26
CA HIS A 175 14.80 8.35 10.33
C HIS A 175 13.71 8.27 11.38
N GLY A 176 14.10 8.15 12.66
CA GLY A 176 13.23 8.27 13.82
C GLY A 176 12.52 7.01 14.30
N LEU A 177 12.86 5.82 13.79
CA LEU A 177 12.36 4.54 14.32
C LEU A 177 13.40 3.90 15.24
N SER A 178 13.06 3.72 16.50
CA SER A 178 13.81 2.84 17.41
C SER A 178 13.43 1.38 17.14
N ARG A 179 14.33 0.45 17.50
CA ARG A 179 14.03 -0.99 17.38
C ARG A 179 12.79 -1.40 18.18
N ALA A 180 12.63 -0.86 19.38
CA ALA A 180 11.47 -1.12 20.22
C ALA A 180 10.16 -0.62 19.58
N GLU A 181 10.21 0.43 18.80
CA GLU A 181 9.07 0.95 18.07
C GLU A 181 8.71 0.06 16.87
N VAL A 182 9.70 -0.42 16.13
CA VAL A 182 9.49 -1.41 15.06
C VAL A 182 8.88 -2.69 15.61
N ASP A 183 9.46 -3.25 16.69
CA ASP A 183 8.95 -4.47 17.35
C ASP A 183 7.49 -4.28 17.84
N ARG A 184 7.16 -3.09 18.38
CA ARG A 184 5.79 -2.77 18.79
C ARG A 184 4.83 -2.74 17.61
N LEU A 185 5.18 -2.04 16.52
CA LEU A 185 4.35 -1.93 15.32
C LEU A 185 4.13 -3.30 14.66
N GLU A 186 5.14 -4.17 14.68
CA GLU A 186 5.00 -5.55 14.22
C GLU A 186 4.02 -6.36 15.10
N GLN A 187 4.11 -6.23 16.43
CA GLN A 187 3.18 -6.91 17.33
C GLN A 187 1.74 -6.40 17.21
N GLU A 188 1.56 -5.09 17.07
CA GLU A 188 0.25 -4.49 16.83
C GLU A 188 -0.36 -5.02 15.53
N SER A 189 0.42 -5.12 14.44
CA SER A 189 -0.08 -5.66 13.17
C SER A 189 -0.56 -7.10 13.28
N LEU A 190 0.11 -7.94 14.06
CA LEU A 190 -0.32 -9.32 14.32
C LEU A 190 -1.57 -9.39 15.18
N THR A 191 -1.66 -8.51 16.20
CA THR A 191 -2.79 -8.46 17.11
C THR A 191 -4.08 -8.05 16.40
N PHE A 192 -3.99 -7.05 15.54
CA PHE A 192 -5.14 -6.47 14.83
C PHE A 192 -5.35 -7.04 13.41
N ALA A 193 -4.51 -7.98 12.95
CA ALA A 193 -4.52 -8.49 11.58
C ALA A 193 -5.92 -8.84 11.04
N LYS A 194 -6.73 -9.56 11.82
CA LYS A 194 -8.07 -9.98 11.37
C LYS A 194 -9.05 -8.81 11.26
N SER A 195 -9.03 -7.90 12.23
CA SER A 195 -9.92 -6.74 12.20
C SER A 195 -9.51 -5.76 11.10
N ASP A 196 -8.21 -5.55 10.92
CA ASP A 196 -7.67 -4.68 9.88
C ASP A 196 -7.98 -5.19 8.49
N MET A 197 -7.75 -6.49 8.23
CA MET A 197 -8.12 -7.12 6.96
C MET A 197 -9.61 -7.00 6.66
N HIS A 198 -10.45 -7.12 7.69
CA HIS A 198 -11.88 -6.93 7.54
C HIS A 198 -12.22 -5.48 7.17
N LEU A 199 -11.68 -4.51 7.92
CA LEU A 199 -11.89 -3.08 7.66
C LEU A 199 -11.41 -2.66 6.28
N HIS A 200 -10.22 -3.08 5.88
CA HIS A 200 -9.67 -2.80 4.55
C HIS A 200 -10.59 -3.37 3.45
N ARG A 201 -11.00 -4.64 3.60
CA ARG A 201 -11.91 -5.27 2.65
C ARG A 201 -13.27 -4.54 2.55
N VAL A 202 -13.84 -4.10 3.66
CA VAL A 202 -15.09 -3.33 3.66
C VAL A 202 -14.89 -1.97 3.00
N ALA A 203 -13.78 -1.28 3.30
CA ALA A 203 -13.45 0.00 2.68
C ALA A 203 -13.32 -0.10 1.15
N ASP A 204 -12.62 -1.13 0.66
CA ASP A 204 -12.50 -1.41 -0.76
C ASP A 204 -13.85 -1.72 -1.41
N LEU A 205 -14.68 -2.55 -0.76
CA LEU A 205 -16.02 -2.88 -1.26
C LEU A 205 -16.91 -1.63 -1.35
N VAL A 206 -16.87 -0.74 -0.36
CA VAL A 206 -17.62 0.52 -0.37
C VAL A 206 -17.25 1.38 -1.57
N VAL A 207 -15.95 1.53 -1.83
CA VAL A 207 -15.44 2.33 -2.97
C VAL A 207 -15.85 1.71 -4.30
N GLN A 208 -15.57 0.43 -4.49
CA GLN A 208 -15.83 -0.28 -5.75
C GLN A 208 -17.32 -0.38 -6.04
N ALA A 209 -18.14 -0.77 -5.05
CA ALA A 209 -19.58 -0.87 -5.21
C ALA A 209 -20.24 0.49 -5.49
N GLY A 210 -19.69 1.57 -4.94
CA GLY A 210 -20.11 2.94 -5.25
C GLY A 210 -19.89 3.29 -6.73
N LEU A 211 -18.76 2.91 -7.30
CA LEU A 211 -18.46 3.11 -8.72
C LEU A 211 -19.33 2.22 -9.62
N ASP A 212 -19.47 0.95 -9.27
CA ASP A 212 -20.30 0.01 -10.04
C ASP A 212 -21.77 0.45 -10.07
N ALA A 213 -22.30 0.91 -8.93
CA ALA A 213 -23.66 1.44 -8.84
C ALA A 213 -23.85 2.71 -9.68
N LYS A 214 -22.85 3.59 -9.69
CA LYS A 214 -22.85 4.81 -10.51
C LYS A 214 -22.89 4.46 -11.99
N TRP A 215 -21.95 3.65 -12.47
CA TRP A 215 -21.88 3.28 -13.89
C TRP A 215 -23.10 2.50 -14.35
N THR A 216 -23.68 1.66 -13.47
CA THR A 216 -24.93 0.95 -13.78
C THR A 216 -26.08 1.95 -13.98
N ARG A 217 -26.24 2.97 -13.11
CA ARG A 217 -27.28 3.99 -13.27
C ARG A 217 -27.08 4.79 -14.56
N GLU A 218 -25.86 5.24 -14.84
CA GLU A 218 -25.55 5.95 -16.08
C GLU A 218 -25.87 5.13 -17.34
N ALA A 219 -25.59 3.83 -17.30
CA ALA A 219 -25.93 2.92 -18.39
C ALA A 219 -27.46 2.72 -18.53
N MET A 220 -28.19 2.64 -17.41
CA MET A 220 -29.66 2.58 -17.40
C MET A 220 -30.31 3.84 -17.99
N ASP A 221 -29.72 4.99 -17.77
CA ASP A 221 -30.21 6.28 -18.31
C ASP A 221 -29.97 6.41 -19.83
N ARG A 222 -28.90 5.80 -20.33
CA ARG A 222 -28.59 5.77 -21.78
C ARG A 222 -29.50 4.84 -22.59
N VAL A 223 -30.00 3.77 -21.98
CA VAL A 223 -30.86 2.79 -22.66
C VAL A 223 -32.34 3.12 -22.42
N THR A 224 -32.93 3.87 -23.36
CA THR A 224 -34.33 4.36 -23.24
C THR A 224 -35.37 3.25 -23.29
N ASP A 225 -35.11 2.17 -24.02
CA ASP A 225 -36.04 1.06 -24.25
C ASP A 225 -35.70 -0.18 -23.38
N LEU A 226 -35.29 0.03 -22.14
CA LEU A 226 -34.97 -1.05 -21.22
C LEU A 226 -36.26 -1.76 -20.77
N ASP A 227 -36.25 -3.10 -20.88
CA ASP A 227 -37.37 -3.94 -20.40
C ASP A 227 -37.73 -3.60 -18.94
N PRO A 228 -38.99 -3.33 -18.60
CA PRO A 228 -39.40 -2.92 -17.26
C PRO A 228 -39.04 -3.93 -16.16
N ALA A 229 -39.14 -5.23 -16.42
CA ALA A 229 -38.80 -6.25 -15.44
C ALA A 229 -37.29 -6.32 -15.19
N TYR A 230 -36.50 -6.14 -16.25
CA TYR A 230 -35.06 -6.09 -16.14
C TYR A 230 -34.56 -4.80 -15.43
N ARG A 231 -35.24 -3.66 -15.68
CA ARG A 231 -34.99 -2.41 -14.93
C ARG A 231 -35.26 -2.60 -13.43
N GLU A 232 -36.38 -3.20 -13.07
CA GLU A 232 -36.74 -3.48 -11.68
C GLU A 232 -35.73 -4.42 -11.01
N GLU A 233 -35.21 -5.41 -11.73
CA GLU A 233 -34.12 -6.29 -11.22
C GLU A 233 -32.83 -5.53 -10.92
N LEU A 234 -32.38 -4.67 -11.83
CA LEU A 234 -31.23 -3.80 -11.62
C LEU A 234 -31.42 -2.87 -10.42
N GLU A 235 -32.60 -2.24 -10.31
CA GLU A 235 -32.90 -1.32 -9.20
C GLU A 235 -32.90 -2.04 -7.84
N ARG A 236 -33.35 -3.29 -7.77
CA ARG A 236 -33.29 -4.12 -6.56
C ARG A 236 -31.83 -4.39 -6.15
N HIS A 237 -30.96 -4.72 -7.10
CA HIS A 237 -29.53 -4.94 -6.81
C HIS A 237 -28.84 -3.64 -6.41
N LEU A 238 -29.13 -2.53 -7.08
CA LEU A 238 -28.61 -1.20 -6.72
C LEU A 238 -29.05 -0.77 -5.31
N SER A 239 -30.30 -1.04 -4.94
CA SER A 239 -30.81 -0.76 -3.60
C SER A 239 -30.11 -1.60 -2.53
N ALA A 240 -29.89 -2.89 -2.80
CA ALA A 240 -29.14 -3.77 -1.87
C ALA A 240 -27.69 -3.27 -1.66
N ILE A 241 -27.00 -2.88 -2.73
CA ILE A 241 -25.64 -2.30 -2.66
C ILE A 241 -25.64 -0.99 -1.90
N ALA A 242 -26.61 -0.10 -2.16
CA ALA A 242 -26.70 1.17 -1.44
C ALA A 242 -26.81 0.96 0.08
N GLY A 243 -27.58 -0.03 0.52
CA GLY A 243 -27.67 -0.39 1.93
C GLY A 243 -26.34 -0.86 2.52
N PHE A 244 -25.57 -1.69 1.81
CA PHE A 244 -24.23 -2.10 2.26
C PHE A 244 -23.23 -0.95 2.27
N VAL A 245 -23.26 -0.06 1.29
CA VAL A 245 -22.41 1.13 1.24
C VAL A 245 -22.69 2.05 2.42
N GLU A 246 -23.96 2.34 2.71
CA GLU A 246 -24.36 3.15 3.85
C GLU A 246 -23.91 2.52 5.18
N GLN A 247 -24.15 1.22 5.36
CA GLN A 247 -23.69 0.49 6.54
C GLN A 247 -22.19 0.50 6.67
N GLY A 248 -21.43 0.30 5.56
CA GLY A 248 -19.98 0.30 5.55
C GLY A 248 -19.38 1.67 5.88
N GLN A 249 -20.04 2.75 5.51
CA GLN A 249 -19.65 4.11 5.88
C GLN A 249 -19.96 4.45 7.34
N ALA A 250 -21.07 3.94 7.88
CA ALA A 250 -21.52 4.22 9.24
C ALA A 250 -20.79 3.37 10.30
N ASP A 251 -20.68 2.07 10.05
CA ASP A 251 -20.06 1.10 10.97
C ASP A 251 -19.41 -0.07 10.22
N PRO A 252 -18.20 0.10 9.72
CA PRO A 252 -17.51 -0.93 8.92
C PRO A 252 -17.19 -2.21 9.69
N HIS A 253 -17.11 -2.16 11.03
CA HIS A 253 -16.81 -3.35 11.85
C HIS A 253 -17.90 -4.42 11.83
N HIS A 254 -19.15 -4.03 11.62
CA HIS A 254 -20.31 -4.92 11.67
C HIS A 254 -20.88 -5.28 10.29
N VAL A 255 -20.22 -4.87 9.21
CA VAL A 255 -20.63 -5.24 7.86
C VAL A 255 -20.24 -6.69 7.56
N ASP A 256 -21.17 -7.48 7.06
CA ASP A 256 -20.84 -8.78 6.47
C ASP A 256 -20.18 -8.58 5.08
N ALA A 257 -18.83 -8.55 5.07
CA ALA A 257 -18.05 -8.34 3.86
C ALA A 257 -18.28 -9.45 2.80
N HIS A 258 -18.68 -10.66 3.21
CA HIS A 258 -18.99 -11.74 2.27
C HIS A 258 -20.33 -11.48 1.59
N ALA A 259 -21.37 -11.19 2.36
CA ALA A 259 -22.69 -10.84 1.82
C ALA A 259 -22.62 -9.59 0.93
N PHE A 260 -21.81 -8.61 1.30
CA PHE A 260 -21.56 -7.42 0.49
C PHE A 260 -20.91 -7.77 -0.86
N SER A 261 -19.84 -8.58 -0.83
CA SER A 261 -19.17 -9.05 -2.06
C SER A 261 -20.14 -9.81 -2.97
N GLU A 262 -20.97 -10.71 -2.41
CA GLU A 262 -21.97 -11.43 -3.19
C GLU A 262 -23.04 -10.51 -3.79
N ALA A 263 -23.45 -9.47 -3.07
CA ALA A 263 -24.42 -8.50 -3.60
C ALA A 263 -23.82 -7.73 -4.80
N ARG A 264 -22.54 -7.35 -4.70
CA ARG A 264 -21.79 -6.72 -5.79
C ARG A 264 -21.67 -7.65 -7.01
N ASP A 265 -21.29 -8.91 -6.79
CA ASP A 265 -21.17 -9.91 -7.87
C ASP A 265 -22.52 -10.20 -8.55
N ARG A 266 -23.63 -10.09 -7.83
CA ARG A 266 -24.97 -10.19 -8.42
C ARG A 266 -25.28 -9.00 -9.32
N LEU A 267 -24.99 -7.78 -8.87
CA LEU A 267 -25.14 -6.58 -9.70
C LEU A 267 -24.29 -6.69 -10.98
N ASP A 268 -23.01 -7.04 -10.85
CA ASP A 268 -22.09 -7.13 -11.98
C ASP A 268 -22.60 -8.10 -13.05
N ARG A 269 -23.01 -9.32 -12.64
CA ARG A 269 -23.57 -10.31 -13.56
C ARG A 269 -24.85 -9.83 -14.24
N THR A 270 -25.73 -9.14 -13.50
CA THR A 270 -26.97 -8.61 -14.06
C THR A 270 -26.68 -7.44 -14.99
N ALA A 271 -25.71 -6.59 -14.68
CA ALA A 271 -25.33 -5.42 -15.46
C ALA A 271 -24.61 -5.73 -16.78
N MET A 272 -24.04 -6.93 -16.98
CA MET A 272 -23.35 -7.29 -18.22
C MET A 272 -24.23 -7.04 -19.47
N ARG A 273 -25.47 -7.50 -19.45
CA ARG A 273 -26.42 -7.26 -20.54
C ARG A 273 -26.72 -5.77 -20.77
N LEU A 274 -26.79 -5.01 -19.68
CA LEU A 274 -27.00 -3.56 -19.75
C LEU A 274 -25.82 -2.85 -20.43
N GLN A 275 -24.60 -3.26 -20.13
CA GLN A 275 -23.40 -2.69 -20.76
C GLN A 275 -23.38 -2.95 -22.27
N GLU A 276 -23.75 -4.16 -22.72
CA GLU A 276 -23.90 -4.48 -24.15
C GLU A 276 -24.94 -3.58 -24.82
N LEU A 277 -26.10 -3.38 -24.18
CA LEU A 277 -27.17 -2.52 -24.68
C LEU A 277 -26.75 -1.05 -24.72
N ALA A 278 -26.02 -0.57 -23.71
CA ALA A 278 -25.53 0.80 -23.65
C ALA A 278 -24.48 1.09 -24.75
N ILE A 279 -23.58 0.14 -25.03
CA ILE A 279 -22.63 0.23 -26.14
C ILE A 279 -23.37 0.27 -27.49
N ALA A 280 -24.36 -0.61 -27.67
CA ALA A 280 -25.16 -0.64 -28.89
C ALA A 280 -25.98 0.65 -29.08
N ALA A 281 -26.45 1.29 -28.02
CA ALA A 281 -27.14 2.57 -28.07
C ALA A 281 -26.19 3.70 -28.49
N SER A 282 -24.98 3.79 -27.91
CA SER A 282 -24.01 4.82 -28.27
C SER A 282 -23.55 4.74 -29.74
N LEU A 283 -23.40 3.53 -30.28
CA LEU A 283 -23.04 3.33 -31.69
C LEU A 283 -24.15 3.73 -32.66
N ARG A 284 -25.43 3.64 -32.23
CA ARG A 284 -26.58 4.11 -33.04
C ARG A 284 -26.67 5.65 -33.07
N ASP A 285 -26.40 6.29 -31.95
CA ASP A 285 -26.41 7.75 -31.85
C ASP A 285 -25.30 8.40 -32.68
N GLU A 286 -24.10 7.80 -32.70
CA GLU A 286 -23.00 8.24 -33.58
C GLU A 286 -23.32 8.06 -35.06
N SER A 287 -24.02 6.98 -35.44
CA SER A 287 -24.41 6.73 -36.83
C SER A 287 -25.61 7.55 -37.31
N ALA A 288 -26.37 8.18 -36.43
CA ALA A 288 -27.50 9.04 -36.74
C ALA A 288 -27.12 10.56 -36.82
N GLY A 289 -25.90 10.89 -36.40
CA GLY A 289 -25.36 12.26 -36.40
C GLY A 289 -24.48 12.61 -37.60
N ASP A 290 -24.18 11.67 -38.50
CA ASP A 290 -23.53 11.84 -39.82
C ASP A 290 -24.61 11.89 -40.92
#